data_ddfee171cc85d1d6535dc7b3d83da166
#
_entry.id   ddfee171cc85d1d6535dc7b3d83da166
#
_cell.length_a   1.000
_cell.length_b   1.000
_cell.length_c   1.000
_cell.angle_alpha   90.00
_cell.angle_beta   90.00
_cell.angle_gamma   90.00
#
_symmetry.space_group_name_H-M   'P 1'
#
loop_
_entity.id
_entity.type
_entity.pdbx_description
1 polymer ?
#
loop_
_entity_poly.entity_id
_entity_poly.type
_entity_poly.pdbx_seq_one_letter_code
_entity_poly.pdbx_strand_id
1 'polypeptide(L)'
;RETKMAKEKKLVKAITSRDEDFAQWYTDVVREAKLMDYSSVKGCMNYLPNGYAIWEMIQADLDKRFKDTGVENVSLPLLIPESLLQKEADHIDGFAPEVAWVTHGGMERLQEKLCVRPTSETLFCDLWSRTVQSYRDLPKVWNQWNSVLRWEKTTRPFLRSREFLWQEGHTLHATYEEAEERTIQMWQVYKDCYRETMAIPFVSGRKAEHEKFAGAEETYTIEALMHDGKALQSATSHFFGSGFPDAFDIKYIDKNNEPHSCYETSWGW
;
A
#
# COMPACT_ATOMS: atom_id res chain seq x y z
N ARG A 1 35.90 -32.23 35.28
CA ARG A 1 34.89 -31.39 36.01
C ARG A 1 34.16 -30.61 34.96
N GLU A 2 32.99 -31.12 34.54
CA GLU A 2 32.06 -30.38 33.69
C GLU A 2 31.41 -29.29 34.53
N THR A 3 31.64 -28.04 34.16
CA THR A 3 30.94 -26.91 34.77
C THR A 3 29.52 -26.90 34.22
N LYS A 4 28.54 -27.35 35.01
CA LYS A 4 27.12 -27.14 34.72
C LYS A 4 26.87 -25.65 34.66
N MET A 5 26.70 -25.10 33.42
CA MET A 5 26.13 -23.77 33.25
C MET A 5 24.77 -23.73 33.90
N ALA A 6 24.61 -22.89 34.91
CA ALA A 6 23.32 -22.65 35.55
C ALA A 6 22.35 -22.13 34.48
N LYS A 7 21.21 -22.81 34.29
CA LYS A 7 20.11 -22.32 33.46
C LYS A 7 19.69 -20.94 34.00
N GLU A 8 19.89 -19.91 33.24
CA GLU A 8 19.39 -18.59 33.56
C GLU A 8 17.87 -18.68 33.80
N LYS A 9 17.46 -18.10 34.92
CA LYS A 9 16.05 -18.12 35.34
C LYS A 9 15.29 -17.21 34.38
N LYS A 10 14.40 -17.75 33.54
CA LYS A 10 13.52 -16.95 32.67
C LYS A 10 12.81 -15.89 33.52
N LEU A 11 13.12 -14.62 33.27
CA LEU A 11 12.52 -13.47 33.93
C LEU A 11 11.04 -13.26 33.52
N VAL A 12 10.69 -13.65 32.29
CA VAL A 12 9.33 -13.57 31.76
C VAL A 12 8.91 -14.96 31.26
N LYS A 13 7.82 -15.48 31.80
CA LYS A 13 7.33 -16.84 31.46
C LYS A 13 6.37 -16.87 30.28
N ALA A 14 5.72 -15.74 29.95
CA ALA A 14 4.68 -15.65 28.94
C ALA A 14 5.23 -15.40 27.52
N ILE A 15 6.51 -15.09 27.38
CA ILE A 15 7.15 -14.72 26.11
C ILE A 15 8.28 -15.70 25.83
N THR A 16 8.30 -16.27 24.62
CA THR A 16 9.40 -17.09 24.12
C THR A 16 10.68 -16.27 24.03
N SER A 17 11.83 -16.86 24.33
CA SER A 17 13.10 -16.16 24.20
C SER A 17 13.40 -15.83 22.74
N ARG A 18 13.83 -14.59 22.48
CA ARG A 18 14.24 -14.16 21.15
C ARG A 18 15.34 -15.02 20.54
N ASP A 19 16.25 -15.52 21.37
CA ASP A 19 17.38 -16.34 20.94
C ASP A 19 16.99 -17.82 20.69
N GLU A 20 15.85 -18.27 21.25
CA GLU A 20 15.30 -19.60 21.00
C GLU A 20 14.46 -19.65 19.74
N ASP A 21 13.53 -18.70 19.57
CA ASP A 21 12.64 -18.58 18.42
C ASP A 21 12.22 -17.13 18.24
N PHE A 22 12.87 -16.44 17.32
CA PHE A 22 12.58 -15.02 17.04
C PHE A 22 11.15 -14.80 16.52
N ALA A 23 10.64 -15.71 15.69
CA ALA A 23 9.31 -15.59 15.11
C ALA A 23 8.22 -15.70 16.18
N GLN A 24 8.37 -16.66 17.10
CA GLN A 24 7.45 -16.81 18.20
C GLN A 24 7.58 -15.67 19.21
N TRP A 25 8.81 -15.25 19.51
CA TRP A 25 9.05 -14.07 20.35
C TRP A 25 8.33 -12.82 19.81
N TYR A 26 8.44 -12.55 18.52
CA TYR A 26 7.76 -11.43 17.89
C TYR A 26 6.24 -11.50 18.08
N THR A 27 5.65 -12.66 17.82
CA THR A 27 4.21 -12.89 17.98
C THR A 27 3.77 -12.73 19.44
N ASP A 28 4.53 -13.30 20.38
CA ASP A 28 4.22 -13.18 21.81
C ASP A 28 4.30 -11.73 22.29
N VAL A 29 5.33 -10.99 21.86
CA VAL A 29 5.50 -9.57 22.24
C VAL A 29 4.35 -8.72 21.75
N VAL A 30 3.95 -8.82 20.48
CA VAL A 30 2.87 -7.97 19.94
C VAL A 30 1.51 -8.29 20.56
N ARG A 31 1.28 -9.54 20.97
CA ARG A 31 0.05 -9.96 21.67
C ARG A 31 0.05 -9.52 23.14
N GLU A 32 1.12 -9.82 23.88
CA GLU A 32 1.22 -9.46 25.30
C GLU A 32 1.24 -7.93 25.52
N ALA A 33 1.81 -7.17 24.58
CA ALA A 33 1.73 -5.72 24.55
C ALA A 33 0.34 -5.19 24.14
N LYS A 34 -0.60 -6.10 23.82
CA LYS A 34 -1.96 -5.76 23.38
C LYS A 34 -1.99 -4.83 22.15
N LEU A 35 -1.08 -5.08 21.21
CA LEU A 35 -1.07 -4.35 19.93
C LEU A 35 -2.10 -4.92 18.97
N MET A 36 -2.29 -6.24 18.99
CA MET A 36 -3.24 -6.95 18.14
C MET A 36 -3.71 -8.26 18.81
N ASP A 37 -4.79 -8.80 18.28
CA ASP A 37 -5.18 -10.20 18.46
C ASP A 37 -5.69 -10.78 17.14
N TYR A 38 -5.73 -12.10 17.03
CA TYR A 38 -6.20 -12.77 15.83
C TYR A 38 -7.71 -12.59 15.64
N SER A 39 -8.11 -12.33 14.40
CA SER A 39 -9.52 -12.30 14.00
C SER A 39 -10.08 -13.70 13.83
N SER A 40 -11.40 -13.83 13.90
CA SER A 40 -12.12 -15.04 13.48
C SER A 40 -11.93 -15.35 11.99
N VAL A 41 -11.62 -14.34 11.18
CA VAL A 41 -11.25 -14.51 9.78
C VAL A 41 -9.78 -14.85 9.69
N LYS A 42 -9.47 -16.08 9.29
CA LYS A 42 -8.09 -16.56 9.18
C LYS A 42 -7.24 -15.64 8.30
N GLY A 43 -6.10 -15.22 8.82
CA GLY A 43 -5.15 -14.34 8.12
C GLY A 43 -5.43 -12.84 8.30
N CYS A 44 -6.52 -12.48 9.00
CA CYS A 44 -6.80 -11.12 9.45
C CYS A 44 -6.45 -10.96 10.94
N MET A 45 -6.28 -9.73 11.38
CA MET A 45 -6.04 -9.41 12.78
C MET A 45 -6.93 -8.25 13.24
N ASN A 46 -7.22 -8.24 14.54
CA ASN A 46 -7.83 -7.12 15.21
C ASN A 46 -6.72 -6.18 15.69
N TYR A 47 -6.74 -4.94 15.27
CA TYR A 47 -5.89 -3.90 15.83
C TYR A 47 -6.47 -3.48 17.18
N LEU A 48 -5.72 -3.68 18.26
CA LEU A 48 -6.14 -3.29 19.59
C LEU A 48 -5.73 -1.83 19.88
N PRO A 49 -6.29 -1.19 20.92
CA PRO A 49 -6.05 0.23 21.15
C PRO A 49 -4.57 0.65 21.19
N ASN A 50 -3.69 -0.15 21.78
CA ASN A 50 -2.25 0.18 21.82
C ASN A 50 -1.62 0.15 20.42
N GLY A 51 -1.97 -0.83 19.59
CA GLY A 51 -1.48 -0.92 18.22
C GLY A 51 -2.10 0.15 17.32
N TYR A 52 -3.39 0.40 17.48
CA TYR A 52 -4.08 1.42 16.69
C TYR A 52 -3.61 2.84 17.03
N ALA A 53 -3.26 3.12 18.28
CA ALA A 53 -2.68 4.41 18.68
C ALA A 53 -1.33 4.69 17.97
N ILE A 54 -0.50 3.67 17.75
CA ILE A 54 0.73 3.80 16.95
C ILE A 54 0.38 4.15 15.50
N TRP A 55 -0.61 3.46 14.93
CA TRP A 55 -1.12 3.76 13.60
C TRP A 55 -1.61 5.21 13.47
N GLU A 56 -2.41 5.70 14.41
CA GLU A 56 -2.93 7.08 14.40
C GLU A 56 -1.80 8.12 14.43
N MET A 57 -0.74 7.89 15.21
CA MET A 57 0.42 8.78 15.24
C MET A 57 1.18 8.82 13.92
N ILE A 58 1.38 7.66 13.28
CA ILE A 58 2.03 7.57 11.98
C ILE A 58 1.16 8.22 10.90
N GLN A 59 -0.14 7.93 10.92
CA GLN A 59 -1.11 8.53 10.02
C GLN A 59 -1.09 10.06 10.11
N ALA A 60 -1.09 10.62 11.32
CA ALA A 60 -1.07 12.06 11.54
C ALA A 60 0.20 12.72 10.98
N ASP A 61 1.38 12.11 11.17
CA ASP A 61 2.64 12.64 10.64
C ASP A 61 2.70 12.57 9.11
N LEU A 62 2.37 11.42 8.53
CA LEU A 62 2.38 11.25 7.08
C LEU A 62 1.32 12.14 6.40
N ASP A 63 0.10 12.21 6.94
CA ASP A 63 -0.97 13.04 6.39
C ASP A 63 -0.58 14.52 6.34
N LYS A 64 0.08 14.99 7.40
CA LYS A 64 0.64 16.34 7.42
C LYS A 64 1.69 16.54 6.31
N ARG A 65 2.64 15.62 6.18
CA ARG A 65 3.69 15.70 5.14
C ARG A 65 3.09 15.68 3.72
N PHE A 66 2.07 14.87 3.49
CA PHE A 66 1.36 14.85 2.21
C PHE A 66 0.69 16.20 1.93
N LYS A 67 -0.06 16.75 2.88
CA LYS A 67 -0.73 18.05 2.74
C LYS A 67 0.25 19.19 2.51
N ASP A 68 1.42 19.14 3.12
CA ASP A 68 2.49 20.13 2.88
C ASP A 68 2.99 20.10 1.43
N THR A 69 2.75 19.03 0.66
CA THR A 69 3.04 18.91 -0.79
C THR A 69 1.83 19.18 -1.69
N GLY A 70 0.70 19.60 -1.12
CA GLY A 70 -0.53 19.89 -1.87
C GLY A 70 -1.44 18.68 -2.10
N VAL A 71 -1.24 17.57 -1.38
CA VAL A 71 -2.09 16.38 -1.45
C VAL A 71 -3.44 16.65 -0.77
N GLU A 72 -4.52 16.19 -1.39
CA GLU A 72 -5.87 16.21 -0.84
C GLU A 72 -6.36 14.78 -0.58
N ASN A 73 -7.06 14.57 0.53
CA ASN A 73 -7.62 13.28 0.87
C ASN A 73 -8.98 13.08 0.20
N VAL A 74 -9.19 11.86 -0.32
CA VAL A 74 -10.45 11.40 -0.91
C VAL A 74 -10.85 10.04 -0.32
N SER A 75 -12.04 9.56 -0.67
CA SER A 75 -12.48 8.21 -0.31
C SER A 75 -13.26 7.61 -1.48
N LEU A 76 -12.74 6.52 -2.03
CA LEU A 76 -13.36 5.76 -3.11
C LEU A 76 -13.98 4.48 -2.56
N PRO A 77 -14.93 3.85 -3.32
CA PRO A 77 -15.62 2.63 -2.88
C PRO A 77 -14.70 1.45 -2.59
N LEU A 78 -15.16 0.58 -1.70
CA LEU A 78 -14.48 -0.68 -1.35
C LEU A 78 -14.48 -1.70 -2.51
N LEU A 79 -15.53 -1.69 -3.33
CA LEU A 79 -15.79 -2.73 -4.33
C LEU A 79 -15.47 -2.24 -5.73
N ILE A 80 -14.83 -3.11 -6.50
CA ILE A 80 -14.44 -2.86 -7.89
C ILE A 80 -15.16 -3.89 -8.79
N PRO A 81 -15.87 -3.46 -9.83
CA PRO A 81 -16.44 -4.37 -10.83
C PRO A 81 -15.36 -5.16 -11.57
N GLU A 82 -15.59 -6.44 -11.85
CA GLU A 82 -14.65 -7.27 -12.60
C GLU A 82 -14.27 -6.67 -13.95
N SER A 83 -15.25 -6.11 -14.66
CA SER A 83 -15.04 -5.44 -15.96
C SER A 83 -14.07 -4.26 -15.87
N LEU A 84 -14.05 -3.57 -14.73
CA LEU A 84 -13.14 -2.45 -14.51
C LEU A 84 -11.69 -2.91 -14.31
N LEU A 85 -11.48 -4.02 -13.58
CA LEU A 85 -10.16 -4.62 -13.42
C LEU A 85 -9.57 -5.12 -14.73
N GLN A 86 -10.41 -5.59 -15.66
CA GLN A 86 -9.97 -6.15 -16.94
C GLN A 86 -9.47 -5.10 -17.95
N LYS A 87 -9.65 -3.81 -17.68
CA LYS A 87 -9.21 -2.74 -18.59
C LYS A 87 -7.69 -2.61 -18.68
N GLU A 88 -6.97 -3.00 -17.64
CA GLU A 88 -5.52 -3.00 -17.60
C GLU A 88 -5.03 -4.43 -17.33
N ALA A 89 -4.57 -5.12 -18.39
CA ALA A 89 -4.27 -6.56 -18.36
C ALA A 89 -3.09 -6.90 -17.44
N ASP A 90 -2.01 -6.13 -17.47
CA ASP A 90 -0.83 -6.38 -16.65
C ASP A 90 -1.15 -6.24 -15.17
N HIS A 91 -2.03 -5.30 -14.82
CA HIS A 91 -2.49 -5.08 -13.45
C HIS A 91 -3.33 -6.25 -12.95
N ILE A 92 -4.28 -6.74 -13.76
CA ILE A 92 -5.13 -7.87 -13.36
C ILE A 92 -4.32 -9.14 -13.20
N ASP A 93 -3.36 -9.41 -14.08
CA ASP A 93 -2.51 -10.59 -14.01
C ASP A 93 -1.67 -10.61 -12.73
N GLY A 94 -1.22 -9.45 -12.25
CA GLY A 94 -0.51 -9.31 -10.98
C GLY A 94 -1.39 -9.59 -9.75
N PHE A 95 -2.67 -9.24 -9.77
CA PHE A 95 -3.57 -9.33 -8.61
C PHE A 95 -4.59 -10.47 -8.67
N ALA A 96 -4.87 -11.05 -9.84
CA ALA A 96 -5.92 -12.06 -10.00
C ALA A 96 -5.88 -13.22 -8.98
N PRO A 97 -4.69 -13.75 -8.56
CA PRO A 97 -4.62 -14.84 -7.60
C PRO A 97 -4.99 -14.44 -6.17
N GLU A 98 -4.98 -13.15 -5.85
CA GLU A 98 -5.11 -12.60 -4.50
C GLU A 98 -6.39 -11.79 -4.27
N VAL A 99 -7.29 -11.77 -5.23
CA VAL A 99 -8.54 -11.02 -5.14
C VAL A 99 -9.61 -11.82 -4.42
N ALA A 100 -10.30 -11.18 -3.47
CA ALA A 100 -11.53 -11.72 -2.89
C ALA A 100 -12.75 -11.24 -3.68
N TRP A 101 -13.63 -12.17 -4.06
CA TRP A 101 -14.79 -11.91 -4.90
C TRP A 101 -16.08 -11.84 -4.11
N VAL A 102 -16.89 -10.83 -4.37
CA VAL A 102 -18.28 -10.69 -3.91
C VAL A 102 -19.21 -11.09 -5.05
N THR A 103 -19.99 -12.14 -4.83
CA THR A 103 -20.88 -12.74 -5.83
C THR A 103 -22.37 -12.51 -5.56
N HIS A 104 -22.70 -12.05 -4.34
CA HIS A 104 -24.09 -11.80 -3.92
C HIS A 104 -24.19 -10.44 -3.25
N GLY A 105 -25.30 -9.73 -3.51
CA GLY A 105 -25.75 -8.55 -2.78
C GLY A 105 -26.99 -8.93 -1.99
N GLY A 106 -26.90 -9.00 -0.65
CA GLY A 106 -27.92 -9.64 0.15
C GLY A 106 -28.06 -11.11 -0.21
N MET A 107 -29.24 -11.57 -0.58
CA MET A 107 -29.53 -12.95 -0.99
C MET A 107 -29.51 -13.16 -2.51
N GLU A 108 -29.36 -12.09 -3.28
CA GLU A 108 -29.39 -12.14 -4.74
C GLU A 108 -28.00 -12.28 -5.33
N ARG A 109 -27.87 -13.15 -6.33
CA ARG A 109 -26.63 -13.27 -7.09
C ARG A 109 -26.44 -12.03 -7.98
N LEU A 110 -25.27 -11.43 -7.93
CA LEU A 110 -24.91 -10.30 -8.79
C LEU A 110 -24.78 -10.76 -10.25
N GLN A 111 -25.19 -9.90 -11.19
CA GLN A 111 -24.97 -10.14 -12.62
C GLN A 111 -23.50 -10.10 -12.98
N GLU A 112 -22.75 -9.20 -12.37
CA GLU A 112 -21.31 -9.08 -12.45
C GLU A 112 -20.73 -9.22 -11.03
N LYS A 113 -19.69 -10.04 -10.87
CA LYS A 113 -19.00 -10.14 -9.59
C LYS A 113 -18.15 -8.89 -9.34
N LEU A 114 -18.01 -8.54 -8.06
CA LEU A 114 -17.20 -7.43 -7.61
C LEU A 114 -16.01 -7.97 -6.81
N CYS A 115 -14.88 -7.32 -6.86
CA CYS A 115 -13.79 -7.66 -5.96
C CYS A 115 -13.71 -6.66 -4.80
N VAL A 116 -13.28 -7.15 -3.65
CA VAL A 116 -12.81 -6.28 -2.57
C VAL A 116 -11.46 -5.71 -3.01
N ARG A 117 -11.32 -4.40 -3.01
CA ARG A 117 -10.12 -3.71 -3.54
C ARG A 117 -8.81 -4.26 -2.97
N PRO A 118 -7.89 -4.76 -3.83
CA PRO A 118 -6.51 -5.05 -3.43
C PRO A 118 -5.62 -3.81 -3.50
N THR A 119 -6.04 -2.83 -4.29
CA THR A 119 -5.50 -1.49 -4.54
C THR A 119 -6.52 -0.72 -5.38
N SER A 120 -6.38 0.56 -5.60
CA SER A 120 -7.46 1.39 -6.17
C SER A 120 -7.13 2.10 -7.48
N GLU A 121 -6.02 1.80 -8.18
CA GLU A 121 -5.64 2.43 -9.45
C GLU A 121 -6.80 2.49 -10.44
N THR A 122 -7.48 1.37 -10.62
CA THR A 122 -8.59 1.28 -11.58
C THR A 122 -9.79 2.15 -11.20
N LEU A 123 -10.07 2.32 -9.90
CA LEU A 123 -11.13 3.21 -9.43
C LEU A 123 -10.79 4.68 -9.66
N PHE A 124 -9.54 5.07 -9.41
CA PHE A 124 -9.07 6.42 -9.69
C PHE A 124 -9.15 6.74 -11.19
N CYS A 125 -8.64 5.84 -12.03
CA CYS A 125 -8.67 6.00 -13.47
C CYS A 125 -10.10 6.05 -14.02
N ASP A 126 -11.01 5.22 -13.52
CA ASP A 126 -12.43 5.28 -13.91
C ASP A 126 -13.06 6.63 -13.55
N LEU A 127 -12.79 7.15 -12.36
CA LEU A 127 -13.27 8.47 -11.95
C LEU A 127 -12.67 9.58 -12.82
N TRP A 128 -11.38 9.56 -13.06
CA TRP A 128 -10.70 10.57 -13.87
C TRP A 128 -11.10 10.53 -15.34
N SER A 129 -11.40 9.36 -15.90
CA SER A 129 -11.90 9.25 -17.29
C SER A 129 -13.19 10.05 -17.53
N ARG A 130 -13.97 10.27 -16.46
CA ARG A 130 -15.22 11.03 -16.50
C ARG A 130 -15.08 12.49 -16.04
N THR A 131 -14.04 12.82 -15.30
CA THR A 131 -13.92 14.14 -14.62
C THR A 131 -12.76 14.99 -15.11
N VAL A 132 -11.76 14.42 -15.79
CA VAL A 132 -10.67 15.17 -16.39
C VAL A 132 -10.96 15.38 -17.87
N GLN A 133 -11.05 16.65 -18.28
CA GLN A 133 -11.36 17.04 -19.66
C GLN A 133 -10.41 18.12 -20.18
N SER A 134 -9.89 18.96 -19.30
CA SER A 134 -9.10 20.15 -19.63
C SER A 134 -7.81 20.19 -18.81
N TYR A 135 -6.80 20.87 -19.34
CA TYR A 135 -5.56 21.15 -18.60
C TYR A 135 -5.79 21.84 -17.24
N ARG A 136 -6.95 22.50 -17.08
CA ARG A 136 -7.33 23.13 -15.80
C ARG A 136 -7.74 22.14 -14.73
N ASP A 137 -8.05 20.91 -15.12
CA ASP A 137 -8.40 19.83 -14.18
C ASP A 137 -7.16 19.14 -13.57
N LEU A 138 -5.97 19.47 -14.08
CA LEU A 138 -4.68 18.89 -13.70
C LEU A 138 -3.80 19.87 -12.93
N PRO A 139 -2.91 19.41 -12.05
CA PRO A 139 -2.76 18.01 -11.64
C PRO A 139 -3.87 17.55 -10.68
N LYS A 140 -4.14 16.24 -10.64
CA LYS A 140 -4.84 15.59 -9.53
C LYS A 140 -3.79 15.00 -8.60
N VAL A 141 -3.85 15.32 -7.32
CA VAL A 141 -2.89 14.86 -6.32
C VAL A 141 -3.66 14.39 -5.08
N TRP A 142 -4.11 13.14 -5.14
CA TRP A 142 -5.04 12.61 -4.15
C TRP A 142 -4.45 11.44 -3.37
N ASN A 143 -4.89 11.31 -2.12
CA ASN A 143 -4.57 10.21 -1.23
C ASN A 143 -5.86 9.68 -0.60
N GLN A 144 -5.90 8.39 -0.30
CA GLN A 144 -6.91 7.85 0.60
C GLN A 144 -6.30 6.97 1.67
N TRP A 145 -6.79 7.15 2.88
CA TRP A 145 -6.54 6.28 4.01
C TRP A 145 -7.63 5.21 4.04
N ASN A 146 -7.25 3.94 3.92
CA ASN A 146 -8.21 2.85 3.85
C ASN A 146 -7.62 1.52 4.31
N SER A 147 -8.40 0.47 4.20
CA SER A 147 -7.93 -0.91 4.19
C SER A 147 -8.09 -1.51 2.80
N VAL A 148 -7.22 -2.45 2.49
CA VAL A 148 -7.29 -3.30 1.30
C VAL A 148 -7.22 -4.76 1.69
N LEU A 149 -7.64 -5.64 0.78
CA LEU A 149 -7.66 -7.07 1.01
C LEU A 149 -6.91 -7.81 -0.10
N ARG A 150 -5.87 -8.55 0.31
CA ARG A 150 -5.09 -9.44 -0.55
C ARG A 150 -5.08 -10.83 0.03
N TRP A 151 -5.55 -11.82 -0.71
CA TRP A 151 -5.78 -13.17 -0.19
C TRP A 151 -4.49 -13.96 -0.04
N GLU A 152 -3.63 -13.50 0.83
CA GLU A 152 -2.32 -14.07 1.13
C GLU A 152 -2.43 -15.50 1.66
N LYS A 153 -1.55 -16.38 1.20
CA LYS A 153 -1.48 -17.78 1.67
C LYS A 153 -0.83 -17.89 3.04
N THR A 154 0.24 -17.11 3.27
CA THR A 154 1.01 -17.08 4.51
C THR A 154 0.91 -15.71 5.13
N THR A 155 0.52 -15.65 6.40
CA THR A 155 0.32 -14.40 7.13
C THR A 155 1.14 -14.34 8.41
N ARG A 156 1.50 -13.13 8.83
CA ARG A 156 2.22 -12.84 10.06
C ARG A 156 1.77 -11.50 10.62
N PRO A 157 1.50 -11.36 11.93
CA PRO A 157 1.01 -10.12 12.51
C PRO A 157 1.83 -8.90 12.09
N PHE A 158 1.15 -7.84 11.65
CA PHE A 158 1.67 -6.57 11.12
C PHE A 158 2.55 -6.66 9.86
N LEU A 159 3.24 -7.76 9.63
CA LEU A 159 4.18 -7.89 8.49
C LEU A 159 3.47 -8.33 7.22
N ARG A 160 2.47 -9.22 7.34
CA ARG A 160 1.69 -9.71 6.20
C ARG A 160 0.34 -10.24 6.69
N SER A 161 -0.73 -9.54 6.38
CA SER A 161 -2.11 -9.95 6.68
C SER A 161 -2.99 -9.82 5.43
N ARG A 162 -4.13 -10.53 5.43
CA ARG A 162 -5.06 -10.49 4.31
C ARG A 162 -5.73 -9.14 4.17
N GLU A 163 -6.13 -8.54 5.26
CA GLU A 163 -6.59 -7.17 5.32
C GLU A 163 -5.58 -6.35 6.11
N PHE A 164 -5.23 -5.17 5.62
CA PHE A 164 -4.33 -4.27 6.30
C PHE A 164 -4.71 -2.81 6.07
N LEU A 165 -4.40 -2.00 7.05
CA LEU A 165 -4.52 -0.55 6.98
C LEU A 165 -3.32 -0.01 6.22
N TRP A 166 -3.56 0.95 5.35
CA TRP A 166 -2.51 1.65 4.61
C TRP A 166 -3.00 3.02 4.14
N GLN A 167 -2.16 3.74 3.43
CA GLN A 167 -2.58 4.81 2.53
C GLN A 167 -2.15 4.47 1.11
N GLU A 168 -2.90 4.96 0.18
CA GLU A 168 -2.58 4.93 -1.24
C GLU A 168 -2.80 6.31 -1.84
N GLY A 169 -1.73 6.85 -2.40
CA GLY A 169 -1.79 8.10 -3.15
C GLY A 169 -1.81 7.82 -4.64
N HIS A 170 -2.60 8.59 -5.37
CA HIS A 170 -2.74 8.50 -6.80
C HIS A 170 -2.74 9.90 -7.39
N THR A 171 -1.92 10.13 -8.41
CA THR A 171 -1.80 11.45 -9.03
C THR A 171 -1.88 11.36 -10.53
N LEU A 172 -2.38 12.42 -11.15
CA LEU A 172 -2.49 12.55 -12.60
C LEU A 172 -1.94 13.89 -13.03
N HIS A 173 -1.04 13.89 -14.01
CA HIS A 173 -0.28 15.06 -14.46
C HIS A 173 -0.40 15.26 -15.96
N ALA A 174 -0.19 16.51 -16.39
CA ALA A 174 -0.20 16.89 -17.80
C ALA A 174 1.06 16.44 -18.55
N THR A 175 2.21 16.33 -17.87
CA THR A 175 3.49 15.99 -18.50
C THR A 175 4.17 14.83 -17.80
N TYR A 176 5.04 14.16 -18.56
CA TYR A 176 5.90 13.09 -18.07
C TYR A 176 6.79 13.57 -16.90
N GLU A 177 7.40 14.72 -17.08
CA GLU A 177 8.34 15.30 -16.12
C GLU A 177 7.66 15.65 -14.80
N GLU A 178 6.44 16.20 -14.82
CA GLU A 178 5.68 16.50 -13.61
C GLU A 178 5.37 15.21 -12.81
N ALA A 179 5.00 14.15 -13.50
CA ALA A 179 4.71 12.87 -12.88
C ALA A 179 5.98 12.21 -12.32
N GLU A 180 7.09 12.23 -13.05
CA GLU A 180 8.38 11.73 -12.58
C GLU A 180 8.84 12.50 -11.33
N GLU A 181 8.79 13.83 -11.34
CA GLU A 181 9.13 14.68 -10.20
C GLU A 181 8.26 14.35 -8.98
N ARG A 182 6.95 14.16 -9.16
CA ARG A 182 6.03 13.76 -8.09
C ARG A 182 6.38 12.39 -7.52
N THR A 183 6.73 11.43 -8.36
CA THR A 183 7.16 10.09 -7.93
C THR A 183 8.36 10.17 -6.98
N ILE A 184 9.37 10.94 -7.34
CA ILE A 184 10.58 11.15 -6.51
C ILE A 184 10.26 11.93 -5.24
N GLN A 185 9.40 12.95 -5.31
CA GLN A 185 8.99 13.75 -4.16
C GLN A 185 8.31 12.88 -3.09
N MET A 186 7.38 12.01 -3.49
CA MET A 186 6.67 11.17 -2.53
C MET A 186 7.58 10.09 -1.94
N TRP A 187 8.50 9.54 -2.73
CA TRP A 187 9.55 8.68 -2.22
C TRP A 187 10.43 9.37 -1.16
N GLN A 188 10.76 10.65 -1.36
CA GLN A 188 11.50 11.44 -0.37
C GLN A 188 10.68 11.66 0.91
N VAL A 189 9.38 11.94 0.79
CA VAL A 189 8.47 12.07 1.96
C VAL A 189 8.52 10.83 2.84
N TYR A 190 8.46 9.63 2.27
CA TYR A 190 8.57 8.38 3.02
C TYR A 190 9.93 8.23 3.70
N LYS A 191 11.02 8.54 3.01
CA LYS A 191 12.37 8.48 3.59
C LYS A 191 12.49 9.40 4.81
N ASP A 192 11.96 10.59 4.72
CA ASP A 192 12.01 11.58 5.82
C ASP A 192 11.15 11.13 7.01
N CYS A 193 9.96 10.61 6.78
CA CYS A 193 9.12 10.03 7.84
C CYS A 193 9.82 8.88 8.57
N TYR A 194 10.46 7.97 7.82
CA TYR A 194 11.19 6.85 8.41
C TYR A 194 12.39 7.28 9.25
N ARG A 195 13.12 8.32 8.82
CA ARG A 195 14.28 8.83 9.56
C ARG A 195 13.87 9.65 10.78
N GLU A 196 12.92 10.56 10.61
CA GLU A 196 12.62 11.59 11.58
C GLU A 196 11.59 11.15 12.63
N THR A 197 10.59 10.38 12.21
CA THR A 197 9.47 9.98 13.07
C THR A 197 9.58 8.55 13.54
N MET A 198 9.83 7.61 12.63
CA MET A 198 9.88 6.19 13.00
C MET A 198 11.26 5.73 13.49
N ALA A 199 12.32 6.45 13.16
CA ALA A 199 13.71 6.10 13.48
C ALA A 199 14.08 4.67 13.02
N ILE A 200 13.54 4.23 11.88
CA ILE A 200 13.79 2.90 11.31
C ILE A 200 14.88 3.01 10.24
N PRO A 201 16.00 2.29 10.38
CA PRO A 201 17.03 2.19 9.34
C PRO A 201 16.46 1.49 8.10
N PHE A 202 16.81 1.99 6.92
CA PHE A 202 16.34 1.42 5.65
C PHE A 202 17.39 1.56 4.54
N VAL A 203 17.23 0.73 3.51
CA VAL A 203 17.87 0.89 2.20
C VAL A 203 16.83 1.45 1.24
N SER A 204 17.23 2.34 0.35
CA SER A 204 16.33 2.92 -0.64
C SER A 204 16.94 2.91 -2.03
N GLY A 205 16.10 2.72 -3.04
CA GLY A 205 16.53 2.65 -4.43
C GLY A 205 15.39 2.39 -5.40
N ARG A 206 15.73 2.28 -6.68
CA ARG A 206 14.85 1.82 -7.73
C ARG A 206 14.86 0.30 -7.79
N LYS A 207 13.69 -0.32 -7.90
CA LYS A 207 13.55 -1.77 -8.05
C LYS A 207 14.05 -2.25 -9.42
N ALA A 208 14.53 -3.49 -9.47
CA ALA A 208 14.85 -4.17 -10.72
C ALA A 208 13.57 -4.41 -11.55
N GLU A 209 13.74 -4.61 -12.86
CA GLU A 209 12.63 -4.76 -13.80
C GLU A 209 11.61 -5.84 -13.38
N HIS A 210 12.09 -6.98 -12.88
CA HIS A 210 11.24 -8.11 -12.47
C HIS A 210 10.56 -7.93 -11.10
N GLU A 211 10.90 -6.87 -10.36
CA GLU A 211 10.34 -6.58 -9.03
C GLU A 211 9.41 -5.37 -9.03
N LYS A 212 9.25 -4.71 -10.17
CA LYS A 212 8.37 -3.55 -10.31
C LYS A 212 6.91 -3.93 -10.02
N PHE A 213 6.16 -2.94 -9.54
CA PHE A 213 4.71 -3.07 -9.43
C PHE A 213 4.08 -3.27 -10.83
N ALA A 214 3.04 -4.10 -10.90
CA ALA A 214 2.35 -4.42 -12.16
C ALA A 214 1.79 -3.17 -12.83
N GLY A 215 2.22 -2.90 -14.06
CA GLY A 215 1.85 -1.71 -14.83
C GLY A 215 2.77 -0.49 -14.63
N ALA A 216 3.72 -0.52 -13.68
CA ALA A 216 4.64 0.59 -13.46
C ALA A 216 5.83 0.57 -14.45
N GLU A 217 6.21 1.74 -14.96
CA GLU A 217 7.47 1.91 -15.69
C GLU A 217 8.67 1.90 -14.73
N GLU A 218 8.52 2.56 -13.57
CA GLU A 218 9.52 2.60 -12.51
C GLU A 218 8.88 2.43 -11.13
N THR A 219 9.58 1.74 -10.23
CA THR A 219 9.20 1.60 -8.83
C THR A 219 10.38 1.96 -7.94
N TYR A 220 10.19 2.96 -7.08
CA TYR A 220 11.11 3.34 -6.02
C TYR A 220 10.63 2.76 -4.71
N THR A 221 11.56 2.30 -3.87
CA THR A 221 11.24 1.60 -2.62
C THR A 221 12.11 2.09 -1.47
N ILE A 222 11.59 1.90 -0.27
CA ILE A 222 12.38 1.85 0.96
C ILE A 222 12.15 0.50 1.62
N GLU A 223 13.20 -0.13 2.08
CA GLU A 223 13.18 -1.49 2.62
C GLU A 223 13.98 -1.57 3.91
N ALA A 224 13.34 -2.07 4.97
CA ALA A 224 14.00 -2.34 6.23
C ALA A 224 14.58 -3.75 6.25
N LEU A 225 15.70 -3.94 6.95
CA LEU A 225 16.31 -5.24 7.10
C LEU A 225 15.62 -6.03 8.21
N MET A 226 15.14 -7.22 7.87
CA MET A 226 14.60 -8.17 8.84
C MET A 226 15.72 -8.96 9.52
N HIS A 227 15.44 -9.50 10.69
CA HIS A 227 16.38 -10.30 11.48
C HIS A 227 16.91 -11.53 10.72
N ASP A 228 16.13 -12.12 9.83
CA ASP A 228 16.51 -13.27 9.00
C ASP A 228 17.29 -12.89 7.72
N GLY A 229 17.66 -11.62 7.59
CA GLY A 229 18.41 -11.08 6.46
C GLY A 229 17.54 -10.72 5.24
N LYS A 230 16.23 -10.89 5.33
CA LYS A 230 15.31 -10.48 4.26
C LYS A 230 14.99 -9.00 4.32
N ALA A 231 14.70 -8.42 3.17
CA ALA A 231 14.17 -7.08 3.07
C ALA A 231 12.67 -7.05 3.35
N LEU A 232 12.22 -6.10 4.16
CA LEU A 232 10.82 -5.76 4.36
C LEU A 232 10.51 -4.49 3.56
N GLN A 233 9.73 -4.62 2.49
CA GLN A 233 9.23 -3.45 1.77
C GLN A 233 8.36 -2.61 2.70
N SER A 234 8.74 -1.35 2.84
CA SER A 234 8.13 -0.45 3.82
C SER A 234 7.28 0.62 3.16
N ALA A 235 7.73 1.17 2.04
CA ALA A 235 6.96 2.09 1.22
C ALA A 235 7.44 2.02 -0.23
N THR A 236 6.55 2.37 -1.16
CA THR A 236 6.87 2.43 -2.58
C THR A 236 6.29 3.67 -3.22
N SER A 237 6.97 4.15 -4.26
CA SER A 237 6.47 5.20 -5.15
C SER A 237 6.66 4.72 -6.59
N HIS A 238 5.56 4.70 -7.35
CA HIS A 238 5.49 4.14 -8.69
C HIS A 238 5.27 5.24 -9.72
N PHE A 239 6.01 5.18 -10.80
CA PHE A 239 5.76 5.96 -12.01
C PHE A 239 5.12 5.04 -13.05
N PHE A 240 3.90 5.36 -13.47
CA PHE A 240 3.15 4.55 -14.43
C PHE A 240 3.26 5.06 -15.87
N GLY A 241 3.84 6.25 -16.08
CA GLY A 241 3.79 6.87 -17.40
C GLY A 241 2.35 7.12 -17.83
N SER A 242 2.03 6.84 -19.08
CA SER A 242 0.68 6.96 -19.63
C SER A 242 -0.11 5.64 -19.70
N GLY A 243 0.43 4.53 -19.20
CA GLY A 243 -0.17 3.20 -19.37
C GLY A 243 -1.59 3.09 -18.86
N PHE A 244 -1.83 3.37 -17.56
CA PHE A 244 -3.18 3.39 -16.99
C PHE A 244 -4.07 4.48 -17.61
N PRO A 245 -3.63 5.75 -17.72
CA PRO A 245 -4.40 6.77 -18.40
C PRO A 245 -4.84 6.40 -19.82
N ASP A 246 -3.98 5.81 -20.62
CA ASP A 246 -4.31 5.39 -21.99
C ASP A 246 -5.29 4.21 -22.00
N ALA A 247 -5.13 3.23 -21.11
CA ALA A 247 -6.06 2.09 -20.96
C ALA A 247 -7.48 2.53 -20.58
N PHE A 248 -7.62 3.65 -19.85
CA PHE A 248 -8.89 4.23 -19.44
C PHE A 248 -9.34 5.41 -20.34
N ASP A 249 -8.64 5.66 -21.43
CA ASP A 249 -8.90 6.79 -22.35
C ASP A 249 -8.98 8.16 -21.65
N ILE A 250 -8.08 8.39 -20.70
CA ILE A 250 -7.97 9.65 -19.97
C ILE A 250 -7.13 10.61 -20.81
N LYS A 251 -7.75 11.69 -21.27
CA LYS A 251 -7.09 12.75 -22.04
C LYS A 251 -7.55 14.11 -21.54
N TYR A 252 -6.71 15.10 -21.70
CA TYR A 252 -7.07 16.49 -21.46
C TYR A 252 -6.90 17.32 -22.72
N ILE A 253 -7.68 18.38 -22.83
CA ILE A 253 -7.57 19.37 -23.90
C ILE A 253 -6.73 20.54 -23.42
N ASP A 254 -5.72 20.91 -24.19
CA ASP A 254 -4.83 22.02 -23.88
C ASP A 254 -5.42 23.40 -24.27
N LYS A 255 -4.63 24.45 -24.09
CA LYS A 255 -5.01 25.83 -24.40
C LYS A 255 -5.26 26.07 -25.91
N ASN A 256 -4.72 25.22 -26.78
CA ASN A 256 -4.84 25.30 -28.23
C ASN A 256 -5.96 24.37 -28.76
N ASN A 257 -6.75 23.79 -27.86
CA ASN A 257 -7.82 22.82 -28.16
C ASN A 257 -7.30 21.49 -28.75
N GLU A 258 -6.07 21.08 -28.36
CA GLU A 258 -5.45 19.83 -28.77
C GLU A 258 -5.54 18.79 -27.65
N PRO A 259 -5.87 17.52 -27.98
CA PRO A 259 -5.92 16.42 -26.98
C PRO A 259 -4.54 15.89 -26.66
N HIS A 260 -4.30 15.61 -25.37
CA HIS A 260 -3.05 15.04 -24.87
C HIS A 260 -3.32 13.89 -23.89
N SER A 261 -2.40 12.91 -23.85
CA SER A 261 -2.36 11.89 -22.82
C SER A 261 -1.99 12.48 -21.45
N CYS A 262 -2.38 11.79 -20.40
CA CYS A 262 -1.99 12.10 -19.02
C CYS A 262 -0.94 11.12 -18.52
N TYR A 263 -0.27 11.48 -17.43
CA TYR A 263 0.76 10.68 -16.79
C TYR A 263 0.42 10.45 -15.32
N GLU A 264 0.55 9.20 -14.87
CA GLU A 264 0.08 8.77 -13.56
C GLU A 264 1.21 8.35 -12.64
N THR A 265 1.04 8.63 -11.35
CA THR A 265 1.85 8.05 -10.27
C THR A 265 0.95 7.42 -9.21
N SER A 266 1.51 6.46 -8.48
CA SER A 266 0.88 5.88 -7.28
C SER A 266 1.95 5.64 -6.22
N TRP A 267 1.60 5.85 -4.97
CA TRP A 267 2.53 5.69 -3.86
C TRP A 267 1.79 5.23 -2.60
N GLY A 268 2.42 4.33 -1.85
CA GLY A 268 1.81 3.67 -0.71
C GLY A 268 2.79 3.31 0.40
N TRP A 269 2.24 3.32 1.61
CA TRP A 269 2.94 2.91 2.83
C TRP A 269 2.06 2.01 3.68
#